data_005074adcf7bc56b122b36c0c8faa72b
#
_entry.id   005074adcf7bc56b122b36c0c8faa72b
#
_cell.length_a   1.000
_cell.length_b   1.000
_cell.length_c   1.000
_cell.angle_alpha   90.00
_cell.angle_beta   90.00
_cell.angle_gamma   90.00
#
_symmetry.space_group_name_H-M   'P 1'
#
loop_
_entity.id
_entity.type
_entity.pdbx_description
1 polymer ?
#
loop_
_entity_poly.entity_id
_entity_poly.type
_entity_poly.pdbx_seq_one_letter_code
_entity_poly.pdbx_strand_id
1 'polypeptide(L)'
;AELEIAPRGGIVIDADYRTNDPSIFAIGECASWNAMVYGLVAPGYTMARNLAALLCGEPHQPFSGADMSTKLKLLGVDVGSIGDAHAATPGAKSYRFIDEANASYRRLVLSEDGKRVIGAVLIGDNSYYDTLLQYAQNGIKLPADPSSLILPLSDGAPTLGADALPDTAT
;
A
#
# COMPACT_ATOMS: atom_id res chain seq x y z
N ALA A 1 -24.94 -20.45 -7.59
CA ALA A 1 -25.15 -19.01 -7.75
C ALA A 1 -24.25 -18.51 -8.89
N GLU A 2 -24.81 -17.72 -9.80
CA GLU A 2 -24.00 -17.05 -10.84
C GLU A 2 -23.45 -15.74 -10.24
N LEU A 3 -22.32 -15.84 -9.55
CA LEU A 3 -21.67 -14.69 -8.95
C LEU A 3 -20.91 -13.89 -10.02
N GLU A 4 -20.96 -12.57 -9.92
CA GLU A 4 -20.18 -11.68 -10.77
C GLU A 4 -18.70 -11.78 -10.42
N ILE A 5 -17.87 -12.01 -11.43
CA ILE A 5 -16.41 -12.12 -11.29
C ILE A 5 -15.75 -10.94 -11.99
N ALA A 6 -14.85 -10.28 -11.30
CA ALA A 6 -14.09 -9.17 -11.87
C ALA A 6 -13.14 -9.65 -12.99
N PRO A 7 -12.78 -8.80 -13.98
CA PRO A 7 -11.94 -9.19 -15.12
C PRO A 7 -10.57 -9.78 -14.74
N ARG A 8 -10.03 -9.39 -13.59
CA ARG A 8 -8.76 -9.92 -13.05
C ARG A 8 -8.94 -11.05 -12.04
N GLY A 9 -10.16 -11.57 -11.90
CA GLY A 9 -10.54 -12.56 -10.90
C GLY A 9 -11.12 -11.90 -9.63
N GLY A 10 -11.65 -12.76 -8.74
CA GLY A 10 -12.32 -12.35 -7.52
C GLY A 10 -13.80 -12.05 -7.70
N ILE A 11 -14.57 -12.40 -6.68
CA ILE A 11 -16.02 -12.18 -6.63
C ILE A 11 -16.29 -10.70 -6.37
N VAL A 12 -17.03 -10.04 -7.23
CA VAL A 12 -17.35 -8.61 -7.08
C VAL A 12 -18.22 -8.41 -5.83
N ILE A 13 -17.82 -7.45 -5.00
CA ILE A 13 -18.53 -7.06 -3.79
C ILE A 13 -18.80 -5.56 -3.74
N ASP A 14 -19.85 -5.18 -3.00
CA ASP A 14 -20.07 -3.80 -2.58
C ASP A 14 -19.27 -3.46 -1.30
N ALA A 15 -19.45 -2.24 -0.79
CA ALA A 15 -18.79 -1.78 0.42
C ALA A 15 -19.22 -2.53 1.70
N ASP A 16 -20.36 -3.22 1.66
CA ASP A 16 -20.90 -4.05 2.75
C ASP A 16 -20.63 -5.56 2.52
N TYR A 17 -19.65 -5.87 1.66
CA TYR A 17 -19.19 -7.24 1.36
C TYR A 17 -20.22 -8.11 0.64
N ARG A 18 -21.36 -7.55 0.14
CA ARG A 18 -22.40 -8.28 -0.57
C ARG A 18 -21.96 -8.52 -2.01
N THR A 19 -22.29 -9.69 -2.51
CA THR A 19 -22.17 -10.02 -3.93
C THR A 19 -23.44 -9.55 -4.70
N ASN A 20 -23.51 -9.84 -5.99
CA ASN A 20 -24.74 -9.66 -6.78
C ASN A 20 -25.91 -10.53 -6.29
N ASP A 21 -25.66 -11.59 -5.51
CA ASP A 21 -26.68 -12.31 -4.75
C ASP A 21 -26.75 -11.73 -3.31
N PRO A 22 -27.86 -11.11 -2.90
CA PRO A 22 -27.96 -10.43 -1.61
C PRO A 22 -27.83 -11.35 -0.39
N SER A 23 -27.91 -12.66 -0.58
CA SER A 23 -27.76 -13.67 0.47
C SER A 23 -26.33 -14.19 0.59
N ILE A 24 -25.43 -13.75 -0.31
CA ILE A 24 -24.04 -14.21 -0.34
C ILE A 24 -23.08 -13.04 -0.13
N PHE A 25 -22.16 -13.25 0.77
CA PHE A 25 -21.06 -12.31 1.07
C PHE A 25 -19.73 -12.94 0.66
N ALA A 26 -18.78 -12.12 0.23
CA ALA A 26 -17.41 -12.57 -0.02
C ALA A 26 -16.41 -11.65 0.67
N ILE A 27 -15.38 -12.25 1.30
CA ILE A 27 -14.32 -11.54 2.02
C ILE A 27 -12.96 -12.18 1.76
N GLY A 28 -11.89 -11.44 2.04
CA GLY A 28 -10.52 -11.92 1.87
C GLY A 28 -10.11 -12.00 0.41
N GLU A 29 -9.17 -12.89 0.10
CA GLU A 29 -8.52 -12.96 -1.22
C GLU A 29 -9.46 -13.35 -2.36
N CYS A 30 -10.58 -13.99 -2.08
CA CYS A 30 -11.57 -14.32 -3.11
C CYS A 30 -12.47 -13.14 -3.51
N ALA A 31 -12.45 -12.04 -2.76
CA ALA A 31 -13.29 -10.87 -2.99
C ALA A 31 -12.58 -9.81 -3.85
N SER A 32 -13.34 -9.16 -4.73
CA SER A 32 -12.88 -8.02 -5.53
C SER A 32 -13.73 -6.80 -5.23
N TRP A 33 -13.10 -5.74 -4.72
CA TRP A 33 -13.71 -4.44 -4.50
C TRP A 33 -12.99 -3.37 -5.33
N ASN A 34 -13.73 -2.55 -6.08
CA ASN A 34 -13.18 -1.59 -7.04
C ASN A 34 -12.14 -2.22 -8.00
N ALA A 35 -12.46 -3.39 -8.54
CA ALA A 35 -11.62 -4.17 -9.46
C ALA A 35 -10.23 -4.57 -8.86
N MET A 36 -10.07 -4.52 -7.54
CA MET A 36 -8.87 -4.94 -6.83
C MET A 36 -9.17 -6.13 -5.92
N VAL A 37 -8.28 -7.13 -5.96
CA VAL A 37 -8.26 -8.28 -5.05
C VAL A 37 -7.23 -8.00 -3.94
N TYR A 38 -7.64 -8.22 -2.69
CA TYR A 38 -6.81 -7.93 -1.51
C TYR A 38 -6.16 -9.22 -0.99
N GLY A 39 -5.10 -9.67 -1.65
CA GLY A 39 -4.41 -10.95 -1.39
C GLY A 39 -3.51 -10.97 -0.16
N LEU A 40 -3.74 -10.10 0.83
CA LEU A 40 -3.03 -10.10 2.11
C LEU A 40 -3.98 -10.51 3.25
N VAL A 41 -3.39 -11.11 4.29
CA VAL A 41 -4.14 -11.61 5.46
C VAL A 41 -4.80 -10.46 6.25
N ALA A 42 -4.11 -9.33 6.44
CA ALA A 42 -4.61 -8.22 7.27
C ALA A 42 -5.91 -7.60 6.73
N PRO A 43 -6.04 -7.29 5.43
CA PRO A 43 -7.33 -6.89 4.83
C PRO A 43 -8.45 -7.90 5.10
N GLY A 44 -8.17 -9.21 4.94
CA GLY A 44 -9.14 -10.26 5.18
C GLY A 44 -9.68 -10.28 6.63
N TYR A 45 -8.82 -10.08 7.62
CA TYR A 45 -9.25 -9.96 9.01
C TYR A 45 -10.10 -8.70 9.26
N THR A 46 -9.79 -7.59 8.61
CA THR A 46 -10.59 -6.37 8.72
C THR A 46 -11.98 -6.58 8.11
N MET A 47 -12.05 -7.18 6.91
CA MET A 47 -13.31 -7.55 6.26
C MET A 47 -14.14 -8.49 7.16
N ALA A 48 -13.52 -9.52 7.75
CA ALA A 48 -14.22 -10.47 8.59
C ALA A 48 -14.83 -9.82 9.85
N ARG A 49 -14.10 -8.94 10.52
CA ARG A 49 -14.62 -8.22 11.70
C ARG A 49 -15.79 -7.31 11.35
N ASN A 50 -15.68 -6.54 10.27
CA ASN A 50 -16.71 -5.62 9.84
C ASN A 50 -17.96 -6.37 9.33
N LEU A 51 -17.79 -7.47 8.60
CA LEU A 51 -18.90 -8.30 8.17
C LEU A 51 -19.61 -8.96 9.38
N ALA A 52 -18.85 -9.45 10.36
CA ALA A 52 -19.46 -10.01 11.58
C ALA A 52 -20.29 -8.96 12.32
N ALA A 53 -19.78 -7.73 12.50
CA ALA A 53 -20.53 -6.63 13.09
C ALA A 53 -21.82 -6.31 12.30
N LEU A 54 -21.71 -6.20 10.96
CA LEU A 54 -22.88 -6.00 10.08
C LEU A 54 -23.94 -7.08 10.27
N LEU A 55 -23.56 -8.35 10.28
CA LEU A 55 -24.49 -9.47 10.43
C LEU A 55 -25.13 -9.55 11.82
N CYS A 56 -24.43 -9.06 12.84
CA CYS A 56 -24.95 -8.97 14.22
C CYS A 56 -25.79 -7.70 14.45
N GLY A 57 -25.93 -6.82 13.47
CA GLY A 57 -26.62 -5.54 13.63
C GLY A 57 -25.86 -4.52 14.49
N GLU A 58 -24.56 -4.69 14.61
CA GLU A 58 -23.66 -3.81 15.34
C GLU A 58 -23.08 -2.70 14.44
N PRO A 59 -22.60 -1.58 14.98
CA PRO A 59 -21.91 -0.56 14.22
C PRO A 59 -20.70 -1.16 13.48
N HIS A 60 -20.62 -0.96 12.18
CA HIS A 60 -19.52 -1.45 11.33
C HIS A 60 -19.00 -0.32 10.42
N GLN A 61 -17.84 -0.54 9.83
CA GLN A 61 -17.27 0.37 8.84
C GLN A 61 -17.42 -0.27 7.45
N PRO A 62 -18.07 0.42 6.48
CA PRO A 62 -18.05 -0.01 5.09
C PRO A 62 -16.62 -0.16 4.58
N PHE A 63 -16.39 -1.12 3.72
CA PHE A 63 -15.06 -1.34 3.17
C PHE A 63 -14.68 -0.21 2.21
N SER A 64 -13.59 0.46 2.51
CA SER A 64 -13.06 1.58 1.72
C SER A 64 -11.70 1.26 1.08
N GLY A 65 -11.33 -0.03 1.06
CA GLY A 65 -10.03 -0.49 0.63
C GLY A 65 -9.11 -0.80 1.81
N ALA A 66 -7.92 -1.27 1.50
CA ALA A 66 -6.89 -1.56 2.50
C ALA A 66 -5.51 -1.21 1.97
N ASP A 67 -4.60 -0.89 2.86
CA ASP A 67 -3.18 -0.74 2.52
C ASP A 67 -2.61 -2.12 2.14
N MET A 68 -2.05 -2.19 0.93
CA MET A 68 -1.42 -3.39 0.38
C MET A 68 0.11 -3.33 0.50
N SER A 69 0.63 -2.43 1.31
CA SER A 69 2.06 -2.36 1.60
C SER A 69 2.53 -3.64 2.28
N THR A 70 3.64 -4.17 1.81
CA THR A 70 4.17 -5.45 2.30
C THR A 70 5.68 -5.45 2.33
N LYS A 71 6.23 -6.18 3.30
CA LYS A 71 7.65 -6.42 3.49
C LYS A 71 7.84 -7.91 3.66
N LEU A 72 8.58 -8.53 2.78
CA LEU A 72 8.78 -9.98 2.78
C LEU A 72 10.21 -10.34 2.39
N LYS A 73 10.59 -11.58 2.64
CA LYS A 73 11.82 -12.18 2.16
C LYS A 73 11.48 -13.31 1.18
N LEU A 74 11.85 -13.12 -0.09
CA LEU A 74 11.59 -14.07 -1.16
C LEU A 74 12.90 -14.69 -1.64
N LEU A 75 13.05 -16.00 -1.48
CA LEU A 75 14.26 -16.74 -1.89
C LEU A 75 15.56 -16.12 -1.34
N GLY A 76 15.51 -15.59 -0.12
CA GLY A 76 16.67 -14.95 0.51
C GLY A 76 16.84 -13.47 0.19
N VAL A 77 16.07 -12.91 -0.76
CA VAL A 77 16.09 -11.50 -1.14
C VAL A 77 15.02 -10.74 -0.37
N ASP A 78 15.39 -9.62 0.25
CA ASP A 78 14.44 -8.71 0.87
C ASP A 78 13.65 -7.94 -0.20
N VAL A 79 12.32 -7.91 -0.05
CA VAL A 79 11.41 -7.20 -0.96
C VAL A 79 10.44 -6.36 -0.14
N GLY A 80 10.38 -5.08 -0.45
CA GLY A 80 9.40 -4.13 0.10
C GLY A 80 8.56 -3.51 -1.01
N SER A 81 7.25 -3.42 -0.80
CA SER A 81 6.32 -2.76 -1.71
C SER A 81 5.40 -1.86 -0.91
N ILE A 82 5.22 -0.63 -1.33
CA ILE A 82 4.41 0.39 -0.65
C ILE A 82 3.49 1.06 -1.68
N GLY A 83 2.20 1.13 -1.39
CA GLY A 83 1.20 1.86 -2.17
C GLY A 83 1.26 1.59 -3.68
N ASP A 84 1.27 2.64 -4.51
CA ASP A 84 1.40 2.54 -5.97
C ASP A 84 2.85 2.19 -6.40
N ALA A 85 3.26 0.97 -6.10
CA ALA A 85 4.59 0.45 -6.42
C ALA A 85 4.91 0.45 -7.92
N HIS A 86 3.89 0.41 -8.77
CA HIS A 86 4.04 0.34 -10.23
C HIS A 86 4.01 1.72 -10.90
N ALA A 87 3.74 2.79 -10.16
CA ALA A 87 3.51 4.14 -10.70
C ALA A 87 2.40 4.15 -11.76
N ALA A 88 1.30 3.44 -11.45
CA ALA A 88 0.13 3.37 -12.32
C ALA A 88 -0.76 4.61 -12.23
N THR A 89 -0.64 5.40 -11.18
CA THR A 89 -1.37 6.66 -11.00
C THR A 89 -1.01 7.64 -12.11
N PRO A 90 -1.99 8.17 -12.87
CA PRO A 90 -1.72 9.15 -13.91
C PRO A 90 -0.93 10.35 -13.38
N GLY A 91 0.10 10.78 -14.12
CA GLY A 91 0.97 11.90 -13.75
C GLY A 91 1.99 11.59 -12.64
N ALA A 92 2.00 10.38 -12.08
CA ALA A 92 2.97 10.00 -11.05
C ALA A 92 4.42 10.18 -11.53
N LYS A 93 5.26 10.73 -10.66
CA LYS A 93 6.70 10.89 -10.89
C LYS A 93 7.46 9.76 -10.23
N SER A 94 8.52 9.26 -10.85
CA SER A 94 9.26 8.11 -10.34
C SER A 94 10.75 8.34 -10.37
N TYR A 95 11.41 8.10 -9.23
CA TYR A 95 12.87 8.04 -9.10
C TYR A 95 13.30 6.59 -8.95
N ARG A 96 14.48 6.24 -9.49
CA ARG A 96 15.04 4.89 -9.37
C ARG A 96 16.51 4.98 -8.97
N PHE A 97 16.90 4.07 -8.11
CA PHE A 97 18.27 3.84 -7.73
C PHE A 97 18.59 2.36 -7.94
N ILE A 98 19.69 2.07 -8.62
CA ILE A 98 20.16 0.72 -8.92
C ILE A 98 21.61 0.63 -8.45
N ASP A 99 21.89 -0.33 -7.58
CA ASP A 99 23.23 -0.66 -7.11
C ASP A 99 23.52 -2.13 -7.46
N GLU A 100 24.17 -2.33 -8.58
CA GLU A 100 24.49 -3.68 -9.07
C GLU A 100 25.52 -4.40 -8.19
N ALA A 101 26.42 -3.63 -7.56
CA ALA A 101 27.46 -4.21 -6.70
C ALA A 101 26.86 -4.84 -5.43
N ASN A 102 25.80 -4.23 -4.89
CA ASN A 102 25.09 -4.71 -3.70
C ASN A 102 23.76 -5.41 -4.02
N ALA A 103 23.48 -5.69 -5.30
CA ALA A 103 22.23 -6.30 -5.77
C ALA A 103 20.98 -5.61 -5.19
N SER A 104 21.00 -4.27 -5.18
CA SER A 104 19.93 -3.45 -4.57
C SER A 104 19.23 -2.60 -5.63
N TYR A 105 17.89 -2.59 -5.56
CA TYR A 105 17.04 -1.73 -6.38
C TYR A 105 16.07 -0.97 -5.47
N ARG A 106 15.94 0.33 -5.70
CA ARG A 106 14.97 1.17 -5.00
C ARG A 106 14.23 2.05 -5.99
N ARG A 107 12.92 2.15 -5.80
CA ARG A 107 12.05 3.04 -6.55
C ARG A 107 11.19 3.84 -5.59
N LEU A 108 11.12 5.13 -5.83
CA LEU A 108 10.23 6.07 -5.15
C LEU A 108 9.19 6.57 -6.15
N VAL A 109 7.94 6.57 -5.78
CA VAL A 109 6.83 7.08 -6.60
C VAL A 109 6.16 8.23 -5.87
N LEU A 110 6.09 9.37 -6.53
CA LEU A 110 5.47 10.59 -6.02
C LEU A 110 4.18 10.91 -6.78
N SER A 111 3.29 11.64 -6.11
CA SER A 111 2.13 12.26 -6.74
C SER A 111 2.51 13.17 -7.92
N GLU A 112 1.56 13.51 -8.79
CA GLU A 112 1.76 14.37 -9.96
C GLU A 112 2.37 15.73 -9.60
N ASP A 113 1.93 16.33 -8.49
CA ASP A 113 2.49 17.58 -7.97
C ASP A 113 3.89 17.42 -7.34
N GLY A 114 4.34 16.18 -7.13
CA GLY A 114 5.64 15.85 -6.54
C GLY A 114 5.74 16.09 -5.04
N LYS A 115 4.59 16.28 -4.34
CA LYS A 115 4.59 16.67 -2.92
C LYS A 115 4.37 15.53 -1.95
N ARG A 116 3.93 14.35 -2.41
CA ARG A 116 3.64 13.20 -1.55
C ARG A 116 4.26 11.93 -2.11
N VAL A 117 4.73 11.07 -1.22
CA VAL A 117 5.02 9.68 -1.57
C VAL A 117 3.70 8.95 -1.73
N ILE A 118 3.50 8.30 -2.88
CA ILE A 118 2.33 7.47 -3.16
C ILE A 118 2.69 6.01 -3.36
N GLY A 119 3.98 5.71 -3.50
CA GLY A 119 4.44 4.34 -3.63
C GLY A 119 5.96 4.21 -3.54
N ALA A 120 6.42 3.00 -3.27
CA ALA A 120 7.84 2.64 -3.32
C ALA A 120 8.03 1.14 -3.57
N VAL A 121 9.20 0.78 -4.12
CA VAL A 121 9.68 -0.60 -4.23
C VAL A 121 11.12 -0.65 -3.71
N LEU A 122 11.41 -1.65 -2.89
CA LEU A 122 12.73 -1.95 -2.38
C LEU A 122 13.04 -3.43 -2.66
N ILE A 123 14.21 -3.73 -3.23
CA ILE A 123 14.68 -5.08 -3.48
C ILE A 123 16.14 -5.16 -3.05
N GLY A 124 16.48 -6.22 -2.31
CA GLY A 124 17.82 -6.48 -1.79
C GLY A 124 18.09 -5.84 -0.44
N ASP A 125 17.55 -4.63 -0.18
CA ASP A 125 17.72 -3.92 1.07
C ASP A 125 16.42 -3.20 1.46
N ASN A 126 15.82 -3.61 2.58
CA ASN A 126 14.59 -3.06 3.14
C ASN A 126 14.82 -2.03 4.27
N SER A 127 16.06 -1.56 4.49
CA SER A 127 16.36 -0.60 5.57
C SER A 127 15.57 0.71 5.46
N TYR A 128 15.20 1.10 4.25
CA TYR A 128 14.43 2.32 3.96
C TYR A 128 12.90 2.14 4.08
N TYR A 129 12.42 0.90 4.23
CA TYR A 129 11.00 0.57 4.12
C TYR A 129 10.13 1.34 5.11
N ASP A 130 10.48 1.28 6.40
CA ASP A 130 9.65 1.85 7.46
C ASP A 130 9.56 3.38 7.33
N THR A 131 10.66 4.04 6.95
CA THR A 131 10.68 5.48 6.67
C THR A 131 9.78 5.83 5.49
N LEU A 132 9.92 5.14 4.36
CA LEU A 132 9.10 5.40 3.16
C LEU A 132 7.62 5.11 3.41
N LEU A 133 7.29 4.10 4.20
CA LEU A 133 5.92 3.79 4.61
C LEU A 133 5.32 4.96 5.42
N GLN A 134 6.07 5.54 6.36
CA GLN A 134 5.65 6.72 7.12
C GLN A 134 5.37 7.91 6.21
N TYR A 135 6.24 8.18 5.23
CA TYR A 135 6.00 9.24 4.24
C TYR A 135 4.72 9.00 3.44
N ALA A 136 4.47 7.76 3.02
CA ALA A 136 3.30 7.41 2.23
C ALA A 136 1.99 7.50 3.01
N GLN A 137 1.98 7.04 4.29
CA GLN A 137 0.76 6.96 5.10
C GLN A 137 0.40 8.28 5.78
N ASN A 138 1.40 9.06 6.22
CA ASN A 138 1.16 10.22 7.08
C ASN A 138 1.28 11.57 6.35
N GLY A 139 1.48 11.57 5.02
CA GLY A 139 1.56 12.80 4.24
C GLY A 139 2.71 13.73 4.66
N ILE A 140 3.80 13.15 5.15
CA ILE A 140 4.97 13.87 5.66
C ILE A 140 5.56 14.73 4.54
N LYS A 141 5.94 15.96 4.87
CA LYS A 141 6.59 16.89 3.94
C LYS A 141 7.90 16.29 3.41
N LEU A 142 8.04 16.32 2.09
CA LEU A 142 9.23 15.80 1.43
C LEU A 142 10.44 16.72 1.62
N PRO A 143 11.67 16.15 1.63
CA PRO A 143 12.89 16.94 1.54
C PRO A 143 12.94 17.71 0.22
N ALA A 144 13.80 18.74 0.15
CA ALA A 144 13.98 19.57 -1.05
C ALA A 144 14.35 18.74 -2.29
N ASP A 145 15.14 17.68 -2.10
CA ASP A 145 15.41 16.65 -3.09
C ASP A 145 14.80 15.32 -2.63
N PRO A 146 13.63 14.93 -3.17
CA PRO A 146 12.99 13.67 -2.79
C PRO A 146 13.81 12.42 -3.15
N SER A 147 14.73 12.49 -4.12
CA SER A 147 15.57 11.34 -4.48
C SER A 147 16.48 10.91 -3.33
N SER A 148 16.81 11.83 -2.42
CA SER A 148 17.59 11.53 -1.21
C SER A 148 16.96 10.46 -0.32
N LEU A 149 15.64 10.24 -0.42
CA LEU A 149 14.93 9.20 0.34
C LEU A 149 15.26 7.78 -0.11
N ILE A 150 15.90 7.60 -1.25
CA ILE A 150 16.28 6.28 -1.79
C ILE A 150 17.76 6.17 -2.15
N LEU A 151 18.53 7.26 -2.03
CA LEU A 151 19.97 7.24 -2.24
C LEU A 151 20.70 6.70 -1.01
N PRO A 152 21.84 6.02 -1.18
CA PRO A 152 22.69 5.63 -0.05
C PRO A 152 23.12 6.85 0.73
N LEU A 153 22.98 6.79 2.05
CA LEU A 153 23.55 7.80 2.95
C LEU A 153 24.88 7.29 3.50
N SER A 154 25.82 8.21 3.74
CA SER A 154 27.11 7.89 4.37
C SER A 154 26.94 7.23 5.74
N ASP A 155 25.84 7.48 6.43
CA ASP A 155 25.58 7.08 7.82
C ASP A 155 24.40 6.11 7.99
N GLY A 156 23.88 5.47 6.93
CA GLY A 156 22.80 4.48 6.98
C GLY A 156 21.48 4.94 6.35
N ALA A 157 20.37 4.23 6.67
CA ALA A 157 19.05 4.53 6.11
C ALA A 157 18.56 5.93 6.53
N PRO A 158 17.77 6.63 5.67
CA PRO A 158 17.21 7.92 5.99
C PRO A 158 16.30 7.81 7.22
N THR A 159 16.50 8.72 8.17
CA THR A 159 15.61 8.88 9.32
C THR A 159 14.68 10.07 9.10
N LEU A 160 13.50 10.02 9.70
CA LEU A 160 12.61 11.18 9.73
C LEU A 160 13.29 12.30 10.52
N GLY A 161 13.53 13.44 9.87
CA GLY A 161 13.98 14.63 10.56
C GLY A 161 12.91 15.20 11.50
N ALA A 162 13.33 15.94 12.53
CA ALA A 162 12.40 16.58 13.46
C ALA A 162 11.39 17.53 12.78
N ASP A 163 11.77 18.09 11.64
CA ASP A 163 10.95 19.02 10.84
C ASP A 163 9.96 18.32 9.90
N ALA A 164 9.94 16.98 9.88
CA ALA A 164 9.11 16.18 8.98
C ALA A 164 7.73 15.83 9.55
N LEU A 165 7.44 16.21 10.80
CA LEU A 165 6.13 15.99 11.40
C LEU A 165 5.09 16.90 10.74
N PRO A 166 3.86 16.40 10.45
CA PRO A 166 2.80 17.26 9.95
C PRO A 166 2.49 18.35 10.97
N ASP A 167 2.32 19.58 10.50
CA ASP A 167 1.76 20.66 11.33
C ASP A 167 0.42 20.17 11.88
N THR A 168 0.35 19.89 13.17
CA THR A 168 -0.92 19.68 13.87
C THR A 168 -1.63 21.03 13.88
N ALA A 169 -2.39 21.33 12.82
CA ALA A 169 -3.28 22.45 12.80
C ALA A 169 -4.32 22.25 13.91
N THR A 170 -4.29 23.14 14.88
CA THR A 170 -5.34 23.41 15.87
C THR A 170 -6.68 23.66 15.22
#